data_425f3ef409803eec41487c6b1c70e733
#
_entry.id   425f3ef409803eec41487c6b1c70e733
#
_cell.length_a   1.000
_cell.length_b   1.000
_cell.length_c   1.000
_cell.angle_alpha   90.00
_cell.angle_beta   90.00
_cell.angle_gamma   90.00
#
_symmetry.space_group_name_H-M   'P 1'
#
loop_
_entity.id
_entity.type
_entity.pdbx_description
1 polymer ?
#
loop_
_entity_poly.entity_id
_entity_poly.type
_entity_poly.pdbx_seq_one_letter_code
_entity_poly.pdbx_strand_id
1 'polypeptide(L)'
;MNSVQLVTSDGLTIAKRNMIKIKRVPDLIVFTMLSPIMFVLLFAYVFGSAIDIPGMSYREFLIAGIFTQTVIFGSTWTGLGMVEDLQKGIIDRFRSLPMAPSAVLIGRTTTDVLINVVSLVVMSLTGLVVGWRIHSSFGEAVAGYLLLLLFAYALSWVMAVVGMWVRTPEVFNNASFMVIFPLSFVANTFVDPSSMPPVLRTIAEWNPLSALTQAVRNLFGNTNPMVPPPDVWPLQHPIIASLLWTALILIVFVPFAIHRYQKAVSR
;
A
#
# COMPACT_ATOMS: atom_id res chain seq x y z
N MET A 1 0.33 31.40 -14.69
CA MET A 1 -0.03 30.34 -13.73
C MET A 1 1.19 30.05 -12.88
N ASN A 2 1.05 29.95 -11.55
CA ASN A 2 2.16 29.60 -10.68
C ASN A 2 2.57 28.15 -10.95
N SER A 3 3.86 27.83 -10.80
CA SER A 3 4.41 26.46 -11.05
C SER A 3 3.63 25.36 -10.32
N VAL A 4 3.12 25.63 -9.12
CA VAL A 4 2.29 24.71 -8.33
C VAL A 4 0.92 24.47 -9.00
N GLN A 5 0.30 25.49 -9.56
CA GLN A 5 -0.99 25.34 -10.27
C GLN A 5 -0.85 24.53 -11.56
N LEU A 6 0.26 24.66 -12.27
CA LEU A 6 0.57 23.84 -13.44
C LEU A 6 0.73 22.37 -13.03
N VAL A 7 1.54 22.10 -12.02
CA VAL A 7 1.79 20.73 -11.53
C VAL A 7 0.51 20.04 -11.08
N THR A 8 -0.38 20.74 -10.36
CA THR A 8 -1.64 20.16 -9.91
C THR A 8 -2.64 19.91 -11.05
N SER A 9 -2.79 20.88 -11.97
CA SER A 9 -3.68 20.75 -13.13
C SER A 9 -3.23 19.62 -14.06
N ASP A 10 -1.94 19.56 -14.36
CA ASP A 10 -1.37 18.52 -15.22
C ASP A 10 -1.45 17.15 -14.54
N GLY A 11 -1.17 17.08 -13.22
CA GLY A 11 -1.30 15.85 -12.43
C GLY A 11 -2.73 15.30 -12.45
N LEU A 12 -3.73 16.16 -12.26
CA LEU A 12 -5.15 15.78 -12.35
C LEU A 12 -5.53 15.29 -13.75
N THR A 13 -5.00 15.92 -14.79
CA THR A 13 -5.24 15.49 -16.18
C THR A 13 -4.69 14.09 -16.43
N ILE A 14 -3.50 13.79 -15.92
CA ILE A 14 -2.89 12.46 -16.02
C ILE A 14 -3.67 11.45 -15.17
N ALA A 15 -4.07 11.79 -13.95
CA ALA A 15 -4.90 10.93 -13.11
C ALA A 15 -6.23 10.60 -13.82
N LYS A 16 -6.90 11.60 -14.41
CA LYS A 16 -8.12 11.40 -15.20
C LYS A 16 -7.90 10.46 -16.39
N ARG A 17 -6.81 10.63 -17.12
CA ARG A 17 -6.42 9.73 -18.23
C ARG A 17 -6.26 8.29 -17.74
N ASN A 18 -5.56 8.09 -16.64
CA ASN A 18 -5.32 6.77 -16.07
C ASN A 18 -6.63 6.13 -15.58
N MET A 19 -7.52 6.90 -14.96
CA MET A 19 -8.85 6.41 -14.54
C MET A 19 -9.72 6.00 -15.74
N ILE A 20 -9.65 6.73 -16.86
CA ILE A 20 -10.35 6.36 -18.10
C ILE A 20 -9.78 5.04 -18.64
N LYS A 21 -8.44 4.85 -18.62
CA LYS A 21 -7.80 3.59 -19.03
C LYS A 21 -8.32 2.42 -18.18
N ILE A 22 -8.36 2.58 -16.86
CA ILE A 22 -8.86 1.57 -15.91
C ILE A 22 -10.33 1.25 -16.19
N LYS A 23 -11.18 2.27 -16.39
CA LYS A 23 -12.61 2.08 -16.70
C LYS A 23 -12.84 1.32 -18.02
N ARG A 24 -11.93 1.46 -19.00
CA ARG A 24 -12.03 0.76 -20.28
C ARG A 24 -11.56 -0.70 -20.26
N VAL A 25 -10.89 -1.12 -19.20
CA VAL A 25 -10.42 -2.49 -19.02
C VAL A 25 -10.99 -3.02 -17.67
N PRO A 26 -12.30 -3.30 -17.60
CA PRO A 26 -12.95 -3.69 -16.36
C PRO A 26 -12.38 -5.00 -15.78
N ASP A 27 -11.91 -5.90 -16.64
CA ASP A 27 -11.30 -7.17 -16.23
C ASP A 27 -10.10 -6.94 -15.30
N LEU A 28 -9.32 -5.89 -15.54
CA LEU A 28 -8.19 -5.53 -14.69
C LEU A 28 -8.63 -5.24 -13.25
N ILE A 29 -9.72 -4.48 -13.07
CA ILE A 29 -10.27 -4.15 -11.75
C ILE A 29 -10.79 -5.43 -11.09
N VAL A 30 -11.57 -6.23 -11.82
CA VAL A 30 -12.17 -7.46 -11.30
C VAL A 30 -11.08 -8.41 -10.78
N PHE A 31 -10.05 -8.69 -11.58
CA PHE A 31 -8.96 -9.57 -11.15
C PHE A 31 -8.13 -8.98 -10.03
N THR A 32 -7.91 -7.65 -10.02
CA THR A 32 -7.19 -6.97 -8.92
C THR A 32 -7.96 -7.08 -7.60
N MET A 33 -9.30 -6.98 -7.64
CA MET A 33 -10.13 -7.09 -6.44
C MET A 33 -10.37 -8.56 -6.03
N LEU A 34 -10.42 -9.47 -6.98
CA LEU A 34 -10.67 -10.88 -6.69
C LEU A 34 -9.57 -11.50 -5.84
N SER A 35 -8.30 -11.16 -6.08
CA SER A 35 -7.17 -11.70 -5.33
C SER A 35 -7.24 -11.41 -3.83
N PRO A 36 -7.37 -10.15 -3.36
CA PRO A 36 -7.57 -9.86 -1.94
C PRO A 36 -8.82 -10.50 -1.34
N ILE A 37 -9.94 -10.53 -2.08
CA ILE A 37 -11.17 -11.17 -1.62
C ILE A 37 -10.92 -12.65 -1.36
N MET A 38 -10.30 -13.36 -2.30
CA MET A 38 -9.96 -14.78 -2.15
C MET A 38 -9.01 -14.99 -0.98
N PHE A 39 -8.07 -14.05 -0.75
CA PHE A 39 -7.17 -14.08 0.40
C PHE A 39 -7.97 -14.00 1.73
N VAL A 40 -8.90 -13.04 1.86
CA VAL A 40 -9.76 -12.93 3.04
C VAL A 40 -10.52 -14.22 3.27
N LEU A 41 -11.19 -14.75 2.23
CA LEU A 41 -12.01 -15.95 2.34
C LEU A 41 -11.15 -17.17 2.74
N LEU A 42 -10.01 -17.36 2.08
CA LEU A 42 -9.12 -18.48 2.38
C LEU A 42 -8.61 -18.40 3.84
N PHE A 43 -8.07 -17.27 4.24
CA PHE A 43 -7.51 -17.13 5.57
C PHE A 43 -8.58 -17.12 6.67
N ALA A 44 -9.73 -16.49 6.44
CA ALA A 44 -10.81 -16.46 7.43
C ALA A 44 -11.46 -17.82 7.67
N TYR A 45 -11.59 -18.66 6.63
CA TYR A 45 -12.28 -19.95 6.74
C TYR A 45 -11.32 -21.12 6.91
N VAL A 46 -10.19 -21.15 6.21
CA VAL A 46 -9.22 -22.26 6.32
C VAL A 46 -8.38 -22.11 7.57
N PHE A 47 -7.75 -20.96 7.76
CA PHE A 47 -6.88 -20.72 8.92
C PHE A 47 -7.65 -20.26 10.16
N GLY A 48 -8.80 -19.60 10.00
CA GLY A 48 -9.63 -19.15 11.11
C GLY A 48 -10.25 -20.29 11.94
N SER A 49 -10.29 -21.52 11.41
CA SER A 49 -10.68 -22.72 12.16
C SER A 49 -9.50 -23.41 12.84
N ALA A 50 -8.27 -23.13 12.41
CA ALA A 50 -7.03 -23.78 12.89
C ALA A 50 -6.24 -22.93 13.88
N ILE A 51 -6.43 -21.61 13.84
CA ILE A 51 -5.70 -20.66 14.71
C ILE A 51 -6.68 -20.10 15.75
N ASP A 52 -6.49 -20.49 16.99
CA ASP A 52 -7.23 -19.94 18.11
C ASP A 52 -6.39 -18.84 18.80
N ILE A 53 -6.96 -17.64 18.85
CA ILE A 53 -6.34 -16.50 19.56
C ILE A 53 -7.20 -16.25 20.81
N PRO A 54 -6.67 -16.50 22.02
CA PRO A 54 -7.39 -16.25 23.25
C PRO A 54 -7.90 -14.81 23.32
N GLY A 55 -9.20 -14.61 23.50
CA GLY A 55 -9.81 -13.30 23.74
C GLY A 55 -10.20 -12.51 22.48
N MET A 56 -9.92 -12.97 21.26
CA MET A 56 -10.40 -12.35 20.04
C MET A 56 -10.58 -13.35 18.88
N SER A 57 -11.40 -13.00 17.92
CA SER A 57 -11.52 -13.79 16.68
C SER A 57 -10.28 -13.63 15.79
N TYR A 58 -9.73 -14.75 15.28
CA TYR A 58 -8.66 -14.69 14.28
C TYR A 58 -9.03 -13.83 13.08
N ARG A 59 -10.31 -13.76 12.69
CA ARG A 59 -10.79 -12.91 11.60
C ARG A 59 -10.56 -11.43 11.88
N GLU A 60 -10.78 -10.97 13.11
CA GLU A 60 -10.54 -9.58 13.50
C GLU A 60 -9.05 -9.24 13.50
N PHE A 61 -8.21 -10.16 13.96
CA PHE A 61 -6.76 -10.02 13.88
C PHE A 61 -6.27 -9.93 12.43
N LEU A 62 -6.78 -10.81 11.57
CA LEU A 62 -6.35 -11.01 10.20
C LEU A 62 -6.68 -9.83 9.28
N ILE A 63 -7.91 -9.30 9.37
CA ILE A 63 -8.44 -8.33 8.39
C ILE A 63 -7.58 -7.05 8.33
N ALA A 64 -7.13 -6.54 9.46
CA ALA A 64 -6.23 -5.38 9.48
C ALA A 64 -4.89 -5.66 8.74
N GLY A 65 -4.35 -6.88 8.89
CA GLY A 65 -3.20 -7.34 8.14
C GLY A 65 -3.45 -7.40 6.64
N ILE A 66 -4.63 -7.90 6.22
CA ILE A 66 -4.99 -7.95 4.80
C ILE A 66 -5.22 -6.56 4.21
N PHE A 67 -5.77 -5.61 4.97
CA PHE A 67 -5.83 -4.21 4.53
C PHE A 67 -4.44 -3.64 4.26
N THR A 68 -3.51 -3.84 5.18
CA THR A 68 -2.11 -3.43 5.01
C THR A 68 -1.51 -4.06 3.75
N GLN A 69 -1.69 -5.36 3.56
CA GLN A 69 -1.19 -6.07 2.39
C GLN A 69 -1.82 -5.56 1.09
N THR A 70 -3.13 -5.33 1.09
CA THR A 70 -3.86 -4.81 -0.09
C THR A 70 -3.30 -3.47 -0.56
N VAL A 71 -3.06 -2.52 0.36
CA VAL A 71 -2.53 -1.20 -0.02
C VAL A 71 -1.06 -1.26 -0.47
N ILE A 72 -0.29 -2.19 0.07
CA ILE A 72 1.11 -2.39 -0.34
C ILE A 72 1.19 -2.94 -1.76
N PHE A 73 0.44 -3.99 -2.06
CA PHE A 73 0.36 -4.53 -3.43
C PHE A 73 -0.30 -3.53 -4.39
N GLY A 74 -1.28 -2.76 -3.92
CA GLY A 74 -1.89 -1.68 -4.70
C GLY A 74 -0.91 -0.59 -5.11
N SER A 75 0.13 -0.30 -4.31
CA SER A 75 1.15 0.69 -4.64
C SER A 75 2.07 0.27 -5.80
N THR A 76 2.10 -1.00 -6.18
CA THR A 76 2.92 -1.49 -7.30
C THR A 76 2.44 -1.01 -8.66
N TRP A 77 1.18 -0.59 -8.79
CA TRP A 77 0.61 -0.10 -10.05
C TRP A 77 1.35 1.12 -10.60
N THR A 78 1.82 2.03 -9.73
CA THR A 78 2.64 3.18 -10.16
C THR A 78 3.92 2.70 -10.87
N GLY A 79 4.65 1.78 -10.26
CA GLY A 79 5.89 1.28 -10.82
C GLY A 79 5.68 0.51 -12.13
N LEU A 80 4.69 -0.39 -12.16
CA LEU A 80 4.32 -1.12 -13.38
C LEU A 80 3.97 -0.16 -14.52
N GLY A 81 3.14 0.83 -14.24
CA GLY A 81 2.77 1.83 -15.23
C GLY A 81 3.95 2.69 -15.69
N MET A 82 4.94 2.97 -14.81
CA MET A 82 6.16 3.69 -15.21
C MET A 82 6.99 2.87 -16.19
N VAL A 83 7.16 1.57 -15.94
CA VAL A 83 7.86 0.67 -16.88
C VAL A 83 7.16 0.60 -18.22
N GLU A 84 5.84 0.44 -18.23
CA GLU A 84 5.05 0.42 -19.46
C GLU A 84 5.18 1.70 -20.27
N ASP A 85 5.12 2.86 -19.61
CA ASP A 85 5.23 4.15 -20.31
C ASP A 85 6.63 4.38 -20.86
N LEU A 86 7.68 3.91 -20.15
CA LEU A 86 9.04 3.94 -20.64
C LEU A 86 9.19 3.06 -21.89
N GLN A 87 8.69 1.83 -21.86
CA GLN A 87 8.77 0.91 -23.01
C GLN A 87 8.01 1.40 -24.24
N LYS A 88 6.86 2.04 -24.02
CA LYS A 88 6.01 2.54 -25.12
C LYS A 88 6.46 3.90 -25.65
N GLY A 89 7.56 4.48 -25.14
CA GLY A 89 8.03 5.82 -25.51
C GLY A 89 7.02 6.93 -25.19
N ILE A 90 6.09 6.70 -24.26
CA ILE A 90 5.08 7.69 -23.86
C ILE A 90 5.76 8.86 -23.13
N ILE A 91 6.84 8.59 -22.42
CA ILE A 91 7.63 9.61 -21.72
C ILE A 91 8.24 10.60 -22.72
N ASP A 92 8.70 10.14 -23.87
CA ASP A 92 9.24 11.02 -24.93
C ASP A 92 8.15 11.93 -25.52
N ARG A 93 6.90 11.45 -25.59
CA ARG A 93 5.75 12.28 -25.98
C ARG A 93 5.42 13.34 -24.94
N PHE A 94 5.53 13.03 -23.64
CA PHE A 94 5.36 14.04 -22.59
C PHE A 94 6.44 15.11 -22.63
N ARG A 95 7.65 14.76 -23.06
CA ARG A 95 8.76 15.70 -23.24
C ARG A 95 8.44 16.80 -24.27
N SER A 96 7.66 16.50 -25.30
CA SER A 96 7.25 17.49 -26.30
C SER A 96 6.11 18.41 -25.85
N LEU A 97 5.49 18.12 -24.70
CA LEU A 97 4.39 18.90 -24.15
C LEU A 97 4.90 19.89 -23.09
N PRO A 98 4.29 21.07 -22.97
CA PRO A 98 4.65 22.06 -21.94
C PRO A 98 4.09 21.65 -20.56
N MET A 99 4.48 20.44 -20.08
CA MET A 99 4.03 19.88 -18.80
C MET A 99 5.18 19.85 -17.78
N ALA A 100 4.84 20.01 -16.51
CA ALA A 100 5.80 19.82 -15.44
C ALA A 100 6.22 18.34 -15.33
N PRO A 101 7.53 18.01 -15.34
CA PRO A 101 7.99 16.61 -15.25
C PRO A 101 7.44 15.84 -14.04
N SER A 102 7.28 16.52 -12.90
CA SER A 102 6.71 15.93 -11.68
C SER A 102 5.21 15.62 -11.78
N ALA A 103 4.48 16.26 -12.72
CA ALA A 103 3.04 16.06 -12.88
C ALA A 103 2.69 14.61 -13.27
N VAL A 104 3.55 13.96 -14.04
CA VAL A 104 3.35 12.55 -14.44
C VAL A 104 3.40 11.63 -13.23
N LEU A 105 4.40 11.80 -12.37
CA LEU A 105 4.56 11.01 -11.14
C LEU A 105 3.40 11.26 -10.16
N ILE A 106 3.05 12.54 -9.95
CA ILE A 106 1.93 12.92 -9.08
C ILE A 106 0.61 12.36 -9.60
N GLY A 107 0.35 12.47 -10.91
CA GLY A 107 -0.87 11.92 -11.50
C GLY A 107 -0.98 10.40 -11.35
N ARG A 108 0.13 9.67 -11.44
CA ARG A 108 0.16 8.22 -11.22
C ARG A 108 -0.06 7.85 -9.76
N THR A 109 0.72 8.42 -8.85
CA THR A 109 0.56 8.15 -7.41
C THR A 109 -0.82 8.52 -6.89
N THR A 110 -1.43 9.59 -7.41
CA THR A 110 -2.83 9.95 -7.12
C THR A 110 -3.81 8.89 -7.65
N THR A 111 -3.56 8.34 -8.85
CA THR A 111 -4.39 7.25 -9.39
C THR A 111 -4.32 6.02 -8.50
N ASP A 112 -3.15 5.66 -7.99
CA ASP A 112 -2.99 4.53 -7.08
C ASP A 112 -3.76 4.73 -5.77
N VAL A 113 -3.75 5.95 -5.22
CA VAL A 113 -4.57 6.25 -4.03
C VAL A 113 -6.05 5.99 -4.31
N LEU A 114 -6.56 6.42 -5.48
CA LEU A 114 -7.95 6.18 -5.86
C LEU A 114 -8.27 4.68 -6.02
N ILE A 115 -7.37 3.92 -6.62
CA ILE A 115 -7.50 2.45 -6.73
C ILE A 115 -7.49 1.82 -5.33
N ASN A 116 -6.59 2.25 -4.46
CA ASN A 116 -6.53 1.75 -3.08
C ASN A 116 -7.80 2.10 -2.28
N VAL A 117 -8.40 3.28 -2.48
CA VAL A 117 -9.71 3.61 -1.89
C VAL A 117 -10.77 2.58 -2.30
N VAL A 118 -10.88 2.29 -3.59
CA VAL A 118 -11.83 1.28 -4.10
C VAL A 118 -11.51 -0.09 -3.50
N SER A 119 -10.25 -0.49 -3.47
CA SER A 119 -9.81 -1.75 -2.88
C SER A 119 -10.18 -1.86 -1.40
N LEU A 120 -9.92 -0.81 -0.61
CA LEU A 120 -10.27 -0.78 0.80
C LEU A 120 -11.79 -0.84 1.04
N VAL A 121 -12.60 -0.20 0.20
CA VAL A 121 -14.07 -0.31 0.27
C VAL A 121 -14.51 -1.74 -0.01
N VAL A 122 -14.03 -2.36 -1.09
CA VAL A 122 -14.35 -3.76 -1.43
C VAL A 122 -13.92 -4.71 -0.32
N MET A 123 -12.71 -4.50 0.21
CA MET A 123 -12.18 -5.31 1.32
C MET A 123 -12.97 -5.13 2.61
N SER A 124 -13.41 -3.90 2.92
CA SER A 124 -14.27 -3.63 4.08
C SER A 124 -15.61 -4.35 3.96
N LEU A 125 -16.24 -4.30 2.77
CA LEU A 125 -17.48 -5.04 2.51
C LEU A 125 -17.28 -6.55 2.63
N THR A 126 -16.18 -7.09 2.09
CA THR A 126 -15.83 -8.51 2.23
C THR A 126 -15.60 -8.87 3.70
N GLY A 127 -14.86 -8.04 4.45
CA GLY A 127 -14.65 -8.22 5.88
C GLY A 127 -15.96 -8.26 6.67
N LEU A 128 -16.89 -7.34 6.36
CA LEU A 128 -18.22 -7.31 7.00
C LEU A 128 -19.02 -8.59 6.74
N VAL A 129 -18.97 -9.15 5.53
CA VAL A 129 -19.62 -10.41 5.16
C VAL A 129 -19.02 -11.59 5.94
N VAL A 130 -17.71 -11.60 6.13
CA VAL A 130 -17.00 -12.65 6.88
C VAL A 130 -17.20 -12.53 8.41
N GLY A 131 -17.81 -11.43 8.88
CA GLY A 131 -18.11 -11.20 10.30
C GLY A 131 -17.14 -10.25 11.02
N TRP A 132 -16.19 -9.64 10.33
CA TRP A 132 -15.34 -8.58 10.89
C TRP A 132 -16.17 -7.31 11.19
N ARG A 133 -15.82 -6.64 12.26
CA ARG A 133 -16.47 -5.37 12.66
C ARG A 133 -15.42 -4.38 13.17
N ILE A 134 -15.71 -3.09 12.99
CA ILE A 134 -14.97 -2.00 13.63
C ILE A 134 -15.61 -1.75 14.99
N HIS A 135 -14.80 -1.76 16.04
CA HIS A 135 -15.23 -1.57 17.42
C HIS A 135 -14.84 -0.20 17.98
N SER A 136 -14.15 0.62 17.18
CA SER A 136 -13.70 1.97 17.55
C SER A 136 -14.70 3.05 17.14
N SER A 137 -14.41 4.29 17.51
CA SER A 137 -15.17 5.45 17.06
C SER A 137 -15.04 5.70 15.56
N PHE A 138 -16.03 6.40 14.97
CA PHE A 138 -15.99 6.77 13.56
C PHE A 138 -14.72 7.55 13.19
N GLY A 139 -14.27 8.45 14.06
CA GLY A 139 -13.05 9.23 13.83
C GLY A 139 -11.78 8.36 13.79
N GLU A 140 -11.67 7.39 14.68
CA GLU A 140 -10.55 6.44 14.70
C GLU A 140 -10.58 5.54 13.48
N ALA A 141 -11.75 5.05 13.07
CA ALA A 141 -11.91 4.26 11.86
C ALA A 141 -11.44 5.03 10.62
N VAL A 142 -11.86 6.29 10.47
CA VAL A 142 -11.42 7.17 9.37
C VAL A 142 -9.91 7.39 9.44
N ALA A 143 -9.34 7.63 10.62
CA ALA A 143 -7.90 7.78 10.79
C ALA A 143 -7.14 6.51 10.35
N GLY A 144 -7.65 5.32 10.63
CA GLY A 144 -7.08 4.05 10.17
C GLY A 144 -7.03 3.95 8.66
N TYR A 145 -8.12 4.26 7.96
CA TYR A 145 -8.15 4.27 6.50
C TYR A 145 -7.23 5.35 5.91
N LEU A 146 -7.19 6.54 6.49
CA LEU A 146 -6.28 7.60 6.04
C LEU A 146 -4.82 7.21 6.22
N LEU A 147 -4.47 6.56 7.32
CA LEU A 147 -3.11 6.07 7.57
C LEU A 147 -2.70 5.02 6.53
N LEU A 148 -3.59 4.07 6.19
CA LEU A 148 -3.38 3.08 5.13
C LEU A 148 -3.12 3.77 3.77
N LEU A 149 -3.96 4.74 3.40
CA LEU A 149 -3.82 5.46 2.13
C LEU A 149 -2.56 6.31 2.08
N LEU A 150 -2.19 6.96 3.18
CA LEU A 150 -0.98 7.76 3.29
C LEU A 150 0.28 6.88 3.14
N PHE A 151 0.30 5.72 3.76
CA PHE A 151 1.38 4.77 3.63
C PHE A 151 1.47 4.18 2.21
N ALA A 152 0.32 3.84 1.60
CA ALA A 152 0.23 3.41 0.21
C ALA A 152 0.80 4.48 -0.75
N TYR A 153 0.43 5.74 -0.51
CA TYR A 153 0.97 6.88 -1.27
C TYR A 153 2.50 6.97 -1.17
N ALA A 154 3.05 6.81 0.04
CA ALA A 154 4.50 6.80 0.22
C ALA A 154 5.17 5.64 -0.53
N LEU A 155 4.61 4.44 -0.46
CA LEU A 155 5.12 3.28 -1.18
C LEU A 155 5.01 3.42 -2.71
N SER A 156 4.00 4.11 -3.23
CA SER A 156 3.89 4.38 -4.67
C SER A 156 5.11 5.13 -5.20
N TRP A 157 5.73 6.01 -4.41
CA TRP A 157 6.97 6.69 -4.78
C TRP A 157 8.18 5.76 -4.81
N VAL A 158 8.25 4.81 -3.89
CA VAL A 158 9.27 3.75 -3.93
C VAL A 158 9.10 2.92 -5.20
N MET A 159 7.89 2.50 -5.49
CA MET A 159 7.58 1.69 -6.68
C MET A 159 7.82 2.46 -7.98
N ALA A 160 7.58 3.78 -8.00
CA ALA A 160 7.95 4.63 -9.13
C ALA A 160 9.45 4.59 -9.42
N VAL A 161 10.29 4.66 -8.36
CA VAL A 161 11.75 4.56 -8.51
C VAL A 161 12.16 3.18 -9.03
N VAL A 162 11.62 2.10 -8.47
CA VAL A 162 11.90 0.74 -8.92
C VAL A 162 11.47 0.57 -10.39
N GLY A 163 10.29 1.07 -10.75
CA GLY A 163 9.78 1.03 -12.13
C GLY A 163 10.67 1.77 -13.13
N MET A 164 11.35 2.83 -12.71
CA MET A 164 12.32 3.54 -13.56
C MET A 164 13.70 2.85 -13.68
N TRP A 165 13.97 1.83 -12.86
CA TRP A 165 15.24 1.08 -12.91
C TRP A 165 15.16 -0.18 -13.74
N VAL A 166 13.99 -0.82 -13.79
CA VAL A 166 13.80 -2.07 -14.50
C VAL A 166 13.42 -1.83 -15.97
N ARG A 167 13.70 -2.82 -16.82
CA ARG A 167 13.54 -2.69 -18.27
C ARG A 167 12.20 -3.19 -18.78
N THR A 168 11.57 -4.15 -18.09
CA THR A 168 10.32 -4.77 -18.54
C THR A 168 9.32 -4.93 -17.39
N PRO A 169 8.00 -4.93 -17.67
CA PRO A 169 6.96 -5.19 -16.69
C PRO A 169 7.15 -6.51 -15.94
N GLU A 170 7.62 -7.55 -16.61
CA GLU A 170 7.85 -8.87 -16.02
C GLU A 170 8.96 -8.80 -14.95
N VAL A 171 10.07 -8.12 -15.28
CA VAL A 171 11.18 -7.91 -14.32
C VAL A 171 10.71 -7.07 -13.14
N PHE A 172 9.88 -6.04 -13.38
CA PHE A 172 9.29 -5.23 -12.31
C PHE A 172 8.43 -6.08 -11.37
N ASN A 173 7.51 -6.87 -11.93
CA ASN A 173 6.61 -7.72 -11.13
C ASN A 173 7.42 -8.72 -10.28
N ASN A 174 8.39 -9.40 -10.86
CA ASN A 174 9.24 -10.36 -10.15
C ASN A 174 10.06 -9.68 -9.04
N ALA A 175 10.70 -8.54 -9.34
CA ALA A 175 11.50 -7.80 -8.36
C ALA A 175 10.64 -7.26 -7.21
N SER A 176 9.48 -6.68 -7.52
CA SER A 176 8.55 -6.16 -6.51
C SER A 176 8.01 -7.28 -5.63
N PHE A 177 7.61 -8.39 -6.23
CA PHE A 177 7.11 -9.55 -5.48
C PHE A 177 8.20 -10.15 -4.58
N MET A 178 9.43 -10.27 -5.08
CA MET A 178 10.57 -10.81 -4.33
C MET A 178 10.88 -9.99 -3.05
N VAL A 179 10.60 -8.68 -3.06
CA VAL A 179 10.83 -7.81 -1.89
C VAL A 179 9.58 -7.71 -1.02
N ILE A 180 8.41 -7.44 -1.63
CA ILE A 180 7.17 -7.20 -0.89
C ILE A 180 6.69 -8.46 -0.18
N PHE A 181 6.80 -9.62 -0.81
CA PHE A 181 6.26 -10.86 -0.27
C PHE A 181 6.94 -11.25 1.06
N PRO A 182 8.28 -11.39 1.15
CA PRO A 182 8.93 -11.68 2.42
C PRO A 182 8.67 -10.59 3.48
N LEU A 183 8.71 -9.32 3.08
CA LEU A 183 8.47 -8.20 3.99
C LEU A 183 7.06 -8.26 4.60
N SER A 184 6.05 -8.62 3.81
CA SER A 184 4.66 -8.75 4.25
C SER A 184 4.43 -9.98 5.13
N PHE A 185 5.08 -11.10 4.82
CA PHE A 185 4.90 -12.35 5.58
C PHE A 185 5.68 -12.39 6.88
N VAL A 186 6.82 -11.74 6.96
CA VAL A 186 7.59 -11.57 8.20
C VAL A 186 6.94 -10.53 9.13
N ALA A 187 6.10 -9.63 8.61
CA ALA A 187 5.34 -8.68 9.44
C ALA A 187 4.31 -9.39 10.33
N ASN A 188 3.79 -8.67 11.33
CA ASN A 188 2.70 -9.16 12.20
C ASN A 188 1.33 -9.21 11.47
N THR A 189 1.34 -9.36 10.16
CA THR A 189 0.15 -9.37 9.31
C THR A 189 -0.72 -10.60 9.56
N PHE A 190 -0.10 -11.77 9.58
CA PHE A 190 -0.79 -13.07 9.67
C PHE A 190 -0.55 -13.80 10.98
N VAL A 191 0.59 -13.56 11.62
CA VAL A 191 1.07 -14.26 12.80
C VAL A 191 1.65 -13.26 13.79
N ASP A 192 1.43 -13.50 15.08
CA ASP A 192 2.02 -12.68 16.14
C ASP A 192 3.55 -12.89 16.18
N PRO A 193 4.35 -11.81 16.21
CA PRO A 193 5.81 -11.91 16.28
C PRO A 193 6.34 -12.68 17.50
N SER A 194 5.58 -12.74 18.58
CA SER A 194 5.98 -13.47 19.80
C SER A 194 6.21 -14.97 19.58
N SER A 195 5.54 -15.54 18.56
CA SER A 195 5.67 -16.95 18.18
C SER A 195 6.83 -17.23 17.22
N MET A 196 7.53 -16.18 16.74
CA MET A 196 8.61 -16.31 15.77
C MET A 196 9.97 -16.59 16.44
N PRO A 197 10.93 -17.27 15.73
CA PRO A 197 12.31 -17.35 16.16
C PRO A 197 12.93 -15.97 16.39
N PRO A 198 13.92 -15.80 17.31
CA PRO A 198 14.40 -14.50 17.78
C PRO A 198 14.81 -13.52 16.65
N VAL A 199 15.51 -14.01 15.63
CA VAL A 199 15.97 -13.19 14.51
C VAL A 199 14.77 -12.67 13.67
N LEU A 200 13.84 -13.56 13.33
CA LEU A 200 12.63 -13.18 12.58
C LEU A 200 11.73 -12.27 13.42
N ARG A 201 11.63 -12.52 14.71
CA ARG A 201 10.90 -11.69 15.65
C ARG A 201 11.42 -10.25 15.64
N THR A 202 12.72 -10.03 15.77
CA THR A 202 13.32 -8.69 15.73
C THR A 202 13.02 -7.99 14.40
N ILE A 203 13.15 -8.71 13.27
CA ILE A 203 12.81 -8.15 11.95
C ILE A 203 11.34 -7.79 11.88
N ALA A 204 10.44 -8.65 12.36
CA ALA A 204 9.01 -8.40 12.38
C ALA A 204 8.63 -7.18 13.24
N GLU A 205 9.23 -7.07 14.42
CA GLU A 205 8.95 -6.00 15.39
C GLU A 205 9.36 -4.61 14.87
N TRP A 206 10.43 -4.53 14.08
CA TRP A 206 10.92 -3.28 13.48
C TRP A 206 10.44 -3.07 12.04
N ASN A 207 9.66 -3.98 11.50
CA ASN A 207 9.12 -3.88 10.15
C ASN A 207 8.09 -2.75 10.06
N PRO A 208 8.21 -1.83 9.09
CA PRO A 208 7.22 -0.75 8.89
C PRO A 208 5.80 -1.27 8.67
N LEU A 209 5.64 -2.45 8.06
CA LEU A 209 4.33 -3.06 7.84
C LEU A 209 3.72 -3.57 9.14
N SER A 210 4.53 -4.04 10.07
CA SER A 210 4.06 -4.44 11.41
C SER A 210 3.54 -3.24 12.19
N ALA A 211 4.26 -2.11 12.14
CA ALA A 211 3.81 -0.88 12.76
C ALA A 211 2.47 -0.41 12.16
N LEU A 212 2.36 -0.41 10.81
CA LEU A 212 1.13 -0.03 10.13
C LEU A 212 -0.03 -0.96 10.49
N THR A 213 0.18 -2.28 10.44
CA THR A 213 -0.86 -3.27 10.77
C THR A 213 -1.34 -3.12 12.21
N GLN A 214 -0.40 -2.94 13.16
CA GLN A 214 -0.74 -2.71 14.56
C GLN A 214 -1.48 -1.39 14.77
N ALA A 215 -1.08 -0.32 14.07
CA ALA A 215 -1.78 0.96 14.12
C ALA A 215 -3.22 0.84 13.62
N VAL A 216 -3.43 0.11 12.54
CA VAL A 216 -4.76 -0.13 11.97
C VAL A 216 -5.62 -0.99 12.90
N ARG A 217 -5.05 -2.03 13.55
CA ARG A 217 -5.75 -2.80 14.59
C ARG A 217 -6.20 -1.91 15.74
N ASN A 218 -5.32 -1.06 16.24
CA ASN A 218 -5.64 -0.12 17.32
C ASN A 218 -6.77 0.84 16.90
N LEU A 219 -6.66 1.43 15.71
CA LEU A 219 -7.61 2.40 15.18
C LEU A 219 -8.97 1.78 14.81
N PHE A 220 -9.04 0.49 14.52
CA PHE A 220 -10.31 -0.22 14.28
C PHE A 220 -10.87 -0.86 15.55
N GLY A 221 -10.15 -0.81 16.68
CA GLY A 221 -10.56 -1.44 17.93
C GLY A 221 -10.48 -2.97 17.90
N ASN A 222 -9.68 -3.52 16.98
CA ASN A 222 -9.45 -4.96 16.81
C ASN A 222 -8.16 -5.39 17.55
N THR A 223 -8.02 -5.00 18.81
CA THR A 223 -6.89 -5.36 19.66
C THR A 223 -7.30 -6.44 20.66
N ASN A 224 -6.36 -7.30 21.02
CA ASN A 224 -6.61 -8.34 22.00
C ASN A 224 -6.30 -7.83 23.43
N PRO A 225 -7.31 -7.68 24.30
CA PRO A 225 -7.08 -7.18 25.66
C PRO A 225 -6.36 -8.18 26.58
N MET A 226 -6.27 -9.47 26.18
CA MET A 226 -5.61 -10.52 26.96
C MET A 226 -4.11 -10.67 26.63
N VAL A 227 -3.65 -10.08 25.54
CA VAL A 227 -2.24 -10.13 25.17
C VAL A 227 -1.56 -8.83 25.61
N PRO A 228 -0.48 -8.91 26.41
CA PRO A 228 0.25 -7.72 26.81
C PRO A 228 0.79 -6.99 25.58
N PRO A 229 0.88 -5.65 25.62
CA PRO A 229 1.44 -4.88 24.53
C PRO A 229 2.88 -5.34 24.24
N PRO A 230 3.32 -5.35 22.98
CA PRO A 230 4.69 -5.71 22.63
C PRO A 230 5.72 -4.83 23.33
N ASP A 231 6.87 -5.39 23.72
CA ASP A 231 7.93 -4.69 24.48
C ASP A 231 8.77 -3.71 23.64
N VAL A 232 8.50 -3.63 22.33
CA VAL A 232 9.29 -2.82 21.38
C VAL A 232 8.58 -1.52 21.00
N TRP A 233 9.34 -0.43 20.98
CA TRP A 233 8.83 0.92 20.76
C TRP A 233 7.93 1.06 19.51
N PRO A 234 8.26 0.50 18.29
CA PRO A 234 7.40 0.66 17.12
C PRO A 234 6.00 0.05 17.26
N LEU A 235 5.86 -1.00 18.06
CA LEU A 235 4.59 -1.67 18.30
C LEU A 235 3.86 -1.13 19.53
N GLN A 236 4.56 -0.46 20.47
CA GLN A 236 3.96 0.31 21.56
C GLN A 236 3.34 1.62 21.05
N HIS A 237 4.00 2.28 20.08
CA HIS A 237 3.56 3.53 19.48
C HIS A 237 3.32 3.40 17.95
N PRO A 238 2.44 2.47 17.52
CA PRO A 238 2.39 2.04 16.13
C PRO A 238 1.94 3.14 15.16
N ILE A 239 1.07 4.06 15.60
CA ILE A 239 0.62 5.20 14.79
C ILE A 239 1.80 6.14 14.53
N ILE A 240 2.57 6.48 15.57
CA ILE A 240 3.74 7.37 15.43
C ILE A 240 4.81 6.69 14.58
N ALA A 241 5.09 5.41 14.83
CA ALA A 241 6.04 4.65 14.04
C ALA A 241 5.65 4.59 12.55
N SER A 242 4.37 4.35 12.25
CA SER A 242 3.87 4.34 10.87
C SER A 242 4.00 5.70 10.20
N LEU A 243 3.70 6.78 10.90
CA LEU A 243 3.88 8.15 10.39
C LEU A 243 5.35 8.49 10.16
N LEU A 244 6.25 8.08 11.06
CA LEU A 244 7.69 8.29 10.88
C LEU A 244 8.25 7.51 9.68
N TRP A 245 7.85 6.24 9.52
CA TRP A 245 8.20 5.45 8.33
C TRP A 245 7.68 6.09 7.04
N THR A 246 6.42 6.54 7.07
CA THR A 246 5.80 7.22 5.92
C THR A 246 6.57 8.51 5.56
N ALA A 247 6.87 9.33 6.57
CA ALA A 247 7.62 10.56 6.38
C ALA A 247 9.03 10.29 5.85
N LEU A 248 9.74 9.31 6.41
CA LEU A 248 11.05 8.89 5.95
C LEU A 248 11.03 8.47 4.47
N ILE A 249 10.07 7.62 4.10
CA ILE A 249 9.91 7.17 2.72
C ILE A 249 9.65 8.35 1.79
N LEU A 250 8.74 9.26 2.14
CA LEU A 250 8.43 10.43 1.31
C LEU A 250 9.63 11.37 1.16
N ILE A 251 10.32 11.68 2.26
CA ILE A 251 11.50 12.58 2.25
C ILE A 251 12.61 12.03 1.36
N VAL A 252 12.81 10.71 1.35
CA VAL A 252 13.87 10.07 0.56
C VAL A 252 13.43 9.85 -0.89
N PHE A 253 12.27 9.23 -1.10
CA PHE A 253 11.90 8.72 -2.41
C PHE A 253 11.22 9.74 -3.32
N VAL A 254 10.55 10.77 -2.79
CA VAL A 254 9.94 11.81 -3.64
C VAL A 254 11.00 12.59 -4.41
N PRO A 255 12.03 13.21 -3.77
CA PRO A 255 13.06 13.93 -4.50
C PRO A 255 13.87 13.00 -5.42
N PHE A 256 14.12 11.76 -4.98
CA PHE A 256 14.84 10.77 -5.77
C PHE A 256 14.07 10.36 -7.03
N ALA A 257 12.76 10.10 -6.92
CA ALA A 257 11.90 9.78 -8.05
C ALA A 257 11.85 10.95 -9.05
N ILE A 258 11.67 12.18 -8.56
CA ILE A 258 11.62 13.38 -9.43
C ILE A 258 12.95 13.57 -10.16
N HIS A 259 14.07 13.47 -9.45
CA HIS A 259 15.41 13.59 -10.05
C HIS A 259 15.66 12.52 -11.12
N ARG A 260 15.30 11.27 -10.84
CA ARG A 260 15.42 10.15 -11.79
C ARG A 260 14.55 10.35 -13.03
N TYR A 261 13.31 10.78 -12.82
CA TYR A 261 12.41 11.07 -13.92
C TYR A 261 12.93 12.18 -14.82
N GLN A 262 13.41 13.29 -14.24
CA GLN A 262 14.03 14.38 -14.99
C GLN A 262 15.23 13.91 -15.81
N LYS A 263 16.09 13.07 -15.24
CA LYS A 263 17.24 12.48 -15.96
C LYS A 263 16.81 11.52 -17.08
N ALA A 264 15.71 10.81 -16.94
CA ALA A 264 15.15 9.96 -18.00
C ALA A 264 14.57 10.80 -19.14
N VAL A 265 13.97 11.95 -18.84
CA VAL A 265 13.41 12.90 -19.80
C VAL A 265 14.49 13.74 -20.50
N SER A 266 15.68 13.94 -19.89
CA SER A 266 16.77 14.74 -20.47
C SER A 266 17.70 13.97 -21.42
N ARG A 267 17.56 12.66 -21.51
CA ARG A 267 18.29 11.81 -22.45
C ARG A 267 17.51 11.64 -23.77
#